data_b455cfba0d75fe2b03118d8b0f151e68
#
_entry.id   b455cfba0d75fe2b03118d8b0f151e68
#
_cell.length_a   1.000
_cell.length_b   1.000
_cell.length_c   1.000
_cell.angle_alpha   90.00
_cell.angle_beta   90.00
_cell.angle_gamma   90.00
#
_symmetry.space_group_name_H-M   'P 1'
#
loop_
_entity.id
_entity.type
_entity.pdbx_description
1 polymer ?
#
loop_
_entity_poly.entity_id
_entity_poly.type
_entity_poly.pdbx_seq_one_letter_code
_entity_poly.pdbx_strand_id
1 'polypeptide(L)'
;MKRNEDQYFNTLPHPSALPLISIIIPARNDAAALQHTLDHLQQLTGIVDVEILIAAAGDMKLTESAVADRARLLWPARSSRSALMNSAADIARGEILFFLHADSLPPRDALAQIGVVLQNPRIVGGAFEHRFLESAWSLRAISWINRRRYRLTRNYYGDQGIFVRASVFRNLGGFRDLGLMEDLDLSQRLKQNGRTALIRSPLVTSGRRFINRGPWRTFAFIVWLLFLHTLRLDTQRYARRWQGPPDGIPGSRWSQPAGR
;
A
#
# COMPACT_ATOMS: atom_id res chain seq x y z
N MET A 1 10.84 27.10 41.23
CA MET A 1 10.54 27.65 39.89
C MET A 1 10.01 26.52 39.04
N LYS A 2 8.70 26.21 39.17
CA LYS A 2 8.00 25.15 38.40
C LYS A 2 7.65 25.76 37.05
N ARG A 3 8.24 25.29 35.96
CA ARG A 3 7.87 25.67 34.58
C ARG A 3 6.59 24.96 34.21
N ASN A 4 5.63 25.75 33.74
CA ASN A 4 4.33 25.31 33.20
C ASN A 4 4.49 24.30 32.10
N GLU A 5 4.21 23.04 32.37
CA GLU A 5 4.04 21.98 31.35
C GLU A 5 2.68 22.06 30.65
N ASP A 6 1.75 22.87 31.14
CA ASP A 6 0.37 22.97 30.59
C ASP A 6 0.23 23.82 29.32
N GLN A 7 1.29 24.51 28.89
CA GLN A 7 1.22 25.36 27.68
C GLN A 7 1.46 24.61 26.35
N TYR A 8 1.98 23.39 26.40
CA TYR A 8 2.24 22.62 25.17
C TYR A 8 1.04 21.84 24.65
N PHE A 9 0.01 21.59 25.48
CA PHE A 9 -1.18 20.85 25.05
C PHE A 9 -2.25 21.70 24.36
N ASN A 10 -2.13 23.01 24.37
CA ASN A 10 -3.15 23.93 23.83
C ASN A 10 -2.88 24.41 22.40
N THR A 11 -1.87 23.87 21.71
CA THR A 11 -1.54 24.16 20.30
C THR A 11 -1.78 23.00 19.34
N LEU A 12 -2.49 21.96 19.76
CA LEU A 12 -2.97 20.97 18.80
C LEU A 12 -4.10 21.62 17.98
N PRO A 13 -4.04 21.61 16.65
CA PRO A 13 -5.12 22.13 15.82
C PRO A 13 -6.41 21.37 16.15
N HIS A 14 -7.51 22.11 16.19
CA HIS A 14 -8.85 21.57 16.43
C HIS A 14 -9.10 20.30 15.59
N PRO A 15 -9.82 19.30 16.11
CA PRO A 15 -10.08 18.03 15.39
C PRO A 15 -10.84 18.18 14.06
N SER A 16 -11.31 19.39 13.71
CA SER A 16 -11.98 19.71 12.45
C SER A 16 -11.05 19.95 11.24
N ALA A 17 -9.74 19.72 11.37
CA ALA A 17 -8.75 20.05 10.33
C ALA A 17 -7.88 18.87 9.87
N LEU A 18 -8.26 17.63 10.11
CA LEU A 18 -7.53 16.52 9.51
C LEU A 18 -7.97 16.35 8.04
N PRO A 19 -7.01 16.25 7.10
CA PRO A 19 -7.34 16.15 5.69
C PRO A 19 -8.06 14.83 5.39
N LEU A 20 -9.04 14.86 4.47
CA LEU A 20 -9.68 13.65 3.95
C LEU A 20 -8.63 12.74 3.31
N ILE A 21 -8.64 11.45 3.69
CA ILE A 21 -7.77 10.42 3.12
C ILE A 21 -8.58 9.50 2.21
N SER A 22 -8.16 9.37 0.96
CA SER A 22 -8.69 8.36 0.04
C SER A 22 -7.83 7.11 0.08
N ILE A 23 -8.38 6.01 0.63
CA ILE A 23 -7.77 4.69 0.56
C ILE A 23 -8.09 4.07 -0.80
N ILE A 24 -7.08 3.72 -1.57
CA ILE A 24 -7.21 3.18 -2.92
C ILE A 24 -6.69 1.75 -2.96
N ILE A 25 -7.55 0.81 -3.35
CA ILE A 25 -7.24 -0.63 -3.39
C ILE A 25 -7.48 -1.16 -4.80
N PRO A 26 -6.43 -1.51 -5.56
CA PRO A 26 -6.59 -2.27 -6.78
C PRO A 26 -6.88 -3.74 -6.43
N ALA A 27 -7.96 -4.30 -6.98
CA ALA A 27 -8.38 -5.68 -6.72
C ALA A 27 -8.51 -6.47 -8.03
N ARG A 28 -7.93 -7.68 -8.09
CA ARG A 28 -8.07 -8.56 -9.24
C ARG A 28 -8.14 -10.01 -8.80
N ASN A 29 -9.31 -10.64 -8.97
CA ASN A 29 -9.55 -12.04 -8.64
C ASN A 29 -9.12 -12.46 -7.22
N ASP A 30 -9.24 -11.56 -6.22
CA ASP A 30 -8.81 -11.78 -4.85
C ASP A 30 -9.87 -11.29 -3.83
N ALA A 31 -11.12 -11.64 -4.09
CA ALA A 31 -12.26 -11.20 -3.29
C ALA A 31 -12.14 -11.56 -1.80
N ALA A 32 -11.62 -12.75 -1.48
CA ALA A 32 -11.46 -13.19 -0.09
C ALA A 32 -10.42 -12.33 0.67
N ALA A 33 -9.30 -12.01 0.04
CA ALA A 33 -8.30 -11.13 0.67
C ALA A 33 -8.86 -9.70 0.81
N LEU A 34 -9.55 -9.22 -0.22
CA LEU A 34 -10.21 -7.91 -0.20
C LEU A 34 -11.23 -7.81 0.94
N GLN A 35 -12.08 -8.83 1.11
CA GLN A 35 -13.04 -8.88 2.22
C GLN A 35 -12.34 -8.74 3.56
N HIS A 36 -11.31 -9.55 3.80
CA HIS A 36 -10.54 -9.49 5.05
C HIS A 36 -9.86 -8.13 5.27
N THR A 37 -9.34 -7.51 4.21
CA THR A 37 -8.76 -6.17 4.28
C THR A 37 -9.83 -5.14 4.63
N LEU A 38 -11.02 -5.20 4.03
CA LEU A 38 -12.11 -4.28 4.35
C LEU A 38 -12.60 -4.44 5.79
N ASP A 39 -12.73 -5.68 6.29
CA ASP A 39 -13.07 -5.95 7.69
C ASP A 39 -12.05 -5.34 8.66
N HIS A 40 -10.76 -5.38 8.28
CA HIS A 40 -9.71 -4.76 9.05
C HIS A 40 -9.76 -3.22 8.98
N LEU A 41 -10.04 -2.64 7.83
CA LEU A 41 -10.15 -1.18 7.66
C LEU A 41 -11.27 -0.57 8.50
N GLN A 42 -12.35 -1.30 8.76
CA GLN A 42 -13.42 -0.87 9.67
C GLN A 42 -12.95 -0.75 11.14
N GLN A 43 -11.84 -1.37 11.49
CA GLN A 43 -11.25 -1.33 12.83
C GLN A 43 -10.19 -0.24 12.99
N LEU A 44 -9.95 0.57 11.95
CA LEU A 44 -9.01 1.68 12.06
C LEU A 44 -9.52 2.70 13.07
N THR A 45 -8.58 3.23 13.84
CA THR A 45 -8.85 4.22 14.88
C THR A 45 -8.33 5.59 14.47
N GLY A 46 -8.92 6.63 15.03
CA GLY A 46 -8.58 8.01 14.74
C GLY A 46 -9.74 8.75 14.06
N ILE A 47 -9.90 10.03 14.38
CA ILE A 47 -10.93 10.89 13.79
C ILE A 47 -10.34 11.46 12.50
N VAL A 48 -10.45 10.71 11.42
CA VAL A 48 -10.03 11.16 10.08
C VAL A 48 -11.17 10.84 9.13
N ASP A 49 -11.59 11.81 8.35
CA ASP A 49 -12.53 11.55 7.26
C ASP A 49 -11.83 10.66 6.23
N VAL A 50 -12.50 9.57 5.87
CA VAL A 50 -11.95 8.57 4.96
C VAL A 50 -12.97 8.17 3.90
N GLU A 51 -12.50 8.03 2.67
CA GLU A 51 -13.22 7.30 1.62
C GLU A 51 -12.41 6.10 1.18
N ILE A 52 -13.10 5.00 0.86
CA ILE A 52 -12.47 3.79 0.34
C ILE A 52 -12.91 3.60 -1.11
N LEU A 53 -11.92 3.54 -2.00
CA LEU A 53 -12.11 3.38 -3.44
C LEU A 53 -11.46 2.06 -3.88
N ILE A 54 -12.26 1.18 -4.48
CA ILE A 54 -11.79 -0.09 -5.01
C ILE A 54 -11.89 -0.06 -6.51
N ALA A 55 -10.75 -0.15 -7.19
CA ALA A 55 -10.71 -0.34 -8.63
C ALA A 55 -10.47 -1.81 -8.93
N ALA A 56 -11.46 -2.47 -9.51
CA ALA A 56 -11.48 -3.92 -9.67
C ALA A 56 -11.37 -4.37 -11.12
N ALA A 57 -10.88 -5.59 -11.30
CA ALA A 57 -10.89 -6.35 -12.55
C ALA A 57 -11.08 -7.85 -12.25
N GLY A 58 -11.67 -8.58 -13.18
CA GLY A 58 -11.89 -10.02 -13.06
C GLY A 58 -13.30 -10.37 -12.62
N ASP A 59 -13.48 -11.25 -11.63
CA ASP A 59 -14.80 -11.73 -11.21
C ASP A 59 -15.61 -10.64 -10.51
N MET A 60 -16.64 -10.16 -11.21
CA MET A 60 -17.52 -9.08 -10.72
C MET A 60 -18.33 -9.54 -9.51
N LYS A 61 -18.99 -10.69 -9.58
CA LYS A 61 -19.91 -11.14 -8.53
C LYS A 61 -19.21 -11.34 -7.19
N LEU A 62 -18.05 -12.02 -7.22
CA LEU A 62 -17.28 -12.25 -5.99
C LEU A 62 -16.73 -10.94 -5.43
N THR A 63 -16.29 -10.02 -6.29
CA THR A 63 -15.77 -8.72 -5.86
C THR A 63 -16.88 -7.84 -5.30
N GLU A 64 -18.04 -7.74 -5.95
CA GLU A 64 -19.19 -6.98 -5.48
C GLU A 64 -19.68 -7.50 -4.13
N SER A 65 -19.78 -8.83 -3.98
CA SER A 65 -20.14 -9.45 -2.70
C SER A 65 -19.13 -9.14 -1.59
N ALA A 66 -17.83 -9.14 -1.91
CA ALA A 66 -16.78 -8.81 -0.95
C ALA A 66 -16.78 -7.33 -0.55
N VAL A 67 -17.14 -6.43 -1.45
CA VAL A 67 -17.16 -4.97 -1.20
C VAL A 67 -18.45 -4.56 -0.49
N ALA A 68 -19.58 -5.07 -0.93
CA ALA A 68 -20.91 -4.68 -0.48
C ALA A 68 -21.08 -3.14 -0.48
N ASP A 69 -21.49 -2.56 0.65
CA ASP A 69 -21.65 -1.11 0.87
C ASP A 69 -20.45 -0.42 1.55
N ARG A 70 -19.35 -1.17 1.77
CA ARG A 70 -18.20 -0.71 2.56
C ARG A 70 -17.27 0.24 1.82
N ALA A 71 -17.36 0.29 0.48
CA ALA A 71 -16.49 1.09 -0.35
C ALA A 71 -17.13 1.43 -1.69
N ARG A 72 -16.65 2.49 -2.33
CA ARG A 72 -17.03 2.79 -3.70
C ARG A 72 -16.25 1.91 -4.67
N LEU A 73 -16.96 1.09 -5.44
CA LEU A 73 -16.38 0.14 -6.41
C LEU A 73 -16.39 0.73 -7.83
N LEU A 74 -15.28 0.54 -8.55
CA LEU A 74 -15.09 0.96 -9.93
C LEU A 74 -14.62 -0.23 -10.77
N TRP A 75 -15.03 -0.23 -12.04
CA TRP A 75 -14.65 -1.19 -13.06
C TRP A 75 -13.97 -0.49 -14.24
N PRO A 76 -12.69 -0.12 -14.14
CA PRO A 76 -11.99 0.54 -15.21
C PRO A 76 -11.84 -0.36 -16.45
N ALA A 77 -11.86 0.23 -17.63
CA ALA A 77 -11.68 -0.52 -18.89
C ALA A 77 -10.29 -1.19 -19.00
N ARG A 78 -9.26 -0.58 -18.38
CA ARG A 78 -7.89 -1.14 -18.35
C ARG A 78 -7.67 -1.83 -17.02
N SER A 79 -7.15 -3.06 -17.06
CA SER A 79 -6.97 -3.93 -15.89
C SER A 79 -5.53 -4.02 -15.36
N SER A 80 -4.59 -3.23 -15.89
CA SER A 80 -3.25 -3.16 -15.31
C SER A 80 -3.34 -2.52 -13.90
N ARG A 81 -2.47 -2.95 -12.98
CA ARG A 81 -2.50 -2.44 -11.62
C ARG A 81 -2.35 -0.92 -11.53
N SER A 82 -1.45 -0.35 -12.33
CA SER A 82 -1.29 1.10 -12.48
C SER A 82 -2.56 1.78 -12.97
N ALA A 83 -3.23 1.22 -13.99
CA ALA A 83 -4.48 1.77 -14.50
C ALA A 83 -5.60 1.72 -13.47
N LEU A 84 -5.74 0.62 -12.71
CA LEU A 84 -6.71 0.51 -11.63
C LEU A 84 -6.47 1.59 -10.56
N MET A 85 -5.22 1.74 -10.09
CA MET A 85 -4.87 2.74 -9.09
C MET A 85 -5.09 4.17 -9.58
N ASN A 86 -4.71 4.48 -10.83
CA ASN A 86 -4.92 5.79 -11.41
C ASN A 86 -6.42 6.11 -11.55
N SER A 87 -7.22 5.18 -12.08
CA SER A 87 -8.67 5.40 -12.24
C SER A 87 -9.39 5.69 -10.92
N ALA A 88 -8.96 5.06 -9.82
CA ALA A 88 -9.49 5.38 -8.50
C ALA A 88 -8.97 6.74 -8.00
N ALA A 89 -7.68 7.05 -8.25
CA ALA A 89 -7.09 8.33 -7.85
C ALA A 89 -7.70 9.52 -8.60
N ASP A 90 -8.17 9.34 -9.83
CA ASP A 90 -8.81 10.38 -10.65
C ASP A 90 -10.14 10.87 -10.04
N ILE A 91 -10.87 9.96 -9.36
CA ILE A 91 -12.15 10.30 -8.72
C ILE A 91 -12.03 10.50 -7.21
N ALA A 92 -10.83 10.34 -6.67
CA ALA A 92 -10.55 10.53 -5.25
C ALA A 92 -10.71 12.00 -4.84
N ARG A 93 -11.42 12.21 -3.73
CA ARG A 93 -11.69 13.53 -3.15
C ARG A 93 -10.68 13.91 -2.08
N GLY A 94 -9.94 12.93 -1.57
CA GLY A 94 -8.98 13.12 -0.49
C GLY A 94 -7.81 14.02 -0.88
N GLU A 95 -7.35 14.79 0.07
CA GLU A 95 -6.10 15.54 -0.03
C GLU A 95 -4.86 14.64 0.05
N ILE A 96 -5.06 13.43 0.60
CA ILE A 96 -4.07 12.39 0.73
C ILE A 96 -4.60 11.13 0.05
N LEU A 97 -3.78 10.53 -0.81
CA LEU A 97 -4.05 9.23 -1.41
C LEU A 97 -3.23 8.18 -0.67
N PHE A 98 -3.87 7.10 -0.24
CA PHE A 98 -3.25 5.98 0.45
C PHE A 98 -3.49 4.69 -0.34
N PHE A 99 -2.46 4.22 -1.04
CA PHE A 99 -2.52 3.03 -1.89
C PHE A 99 -2.23 1.77 -1.08
N LEU A 100 -3.16 0.83 -1.04
CA LEU A 100 -3.05 -0.46 -0.37
C LEU A 100 -3.22 -1.62 -1.35
N HIS A 101 -2.60 -2.76 -1.07
CA HIS A 101 -2.97 -4.00 -1.75
C HIS A 101 -4.25 -4.61 -1.14
N ALA A 102 -4.93 -5.46 -1.91
CA ALA A 102 -6.13 -6.16 -1.44
C ALA A 102 -5.87 -7.14 -0.28
N ASP A 103 -4.62 -7.43 0.05
CA ASP A 103 -4.18 -8.29 1.13
C ASP A 103 -3.33 -7.56 2.19
N SER A 104 -3.53 -6.25 2.34
CA SER A 104 -2.75 -5.39 3.22
C SER A 104 -3.51 -4.96 4.46
N LEU A 105 -2.90 -5.14 5.62
CA LEU A 105 -3.44 -4.79 6.92
C LEU A 105 -2.59 -3.67 7.55
N PRO A 106 -2.97 -2.40 7.41
CA PRO A 106 -2.28 -1.30 8.05
C PRO A 106 -2.44 -1.33 9.58
N PRO A 107 -1.55 -0.72 10.36
CA PRO A 107 -1.75 -0.56 11.79
C PRO A 107 -3.04 0.23 12.06
N ARG A 108 -3.71 -0.05 13.19
CA ARG A 108 -5.03 0.53 13.49
C ARG A 108 -5.04 2.06 13.50
N ASP A 109 -3.94 2.68 13.85
CA ASP A 109 -3.73 4.13 13.89
C ASP A 109 -3.04 4.68 12.62
N ALA A 110 -3.03 3.92 11.53
CA ALA A 110 -2.33 4.26 10.29
C ALA A 110 -2.72 5.66 9.76
N LEU A 111 -4.01 5.97 9.77
CA LEU A 111 -4.50 7.25 9.23
C LEU A 111 -4.01 8.43 10.08
N ALA A 112 -4.03 8.29 11.40
CA ALA A 112 -3.49 9.29 12.31
C ALA A 112 -1.98 9.48 12.10
N GLN A 113 -1.22 8.40 11.95
CA GLN A 113 0.23 8.45 11.68
C GLN A 113 0.54 9.14 10.35
N ILE A 114 -0.24 8.88 9.30
CA ILE A 114 -0.12 9.58 8.01
C ILE A 114 -0.40 11.08 8.19
N GLY A 115 -1.49 11.42 8.89
CA GLY A 115 -1.85 12.82 9.17
C GLY A 115 -0.73 13.57 9.90
N VAL A 116 -0.20 12.99 10.98
CA VAL A 116 0.91 13.58 11.75
C VAL A 116 2.15 13.79 10.89
N VAL A 117 2.54 12.81 10.09
CA VAL A 117 3.72 12.90 9.22
C VAL A 117 3.55 14.00 8.17
N LEU A 118 2.35 14.13 7.61
CA LEU A 118 2.05 15.12 6.57
C LEU A 118 1.73 16.53 7.12
N GLN A 119 1.71 16.76 8.44
CA GLN A 119 1.75 18.11 8.99
C GLN A 119 3.01 18.88 8.56
N ASN A 120 4.11 18.17 8.33
CA ASN A 120 5.30 18.79 7.76
C ASN A 120 5.10 19.02 6.23
N PRO A 121 5.01 20.28 5.76
CA PRO A 121 4.75 20.57 4.35
C PRO A 121 5.87 20.14 3.41
N ARG A 122 7.08 19.91 3.94
CA ARG A 122 8.21 19.41 3.16
C ARG A 122 8.11 17.93 2.82
N ILE A 123 7.21 17.18 3.50
CA ILE A 123 6.97 15.76 3.23
C ILE A 123 5.85 15.65 2.20
N VAL A 124 6.19 15.10 1.05
CA VAL A 124 5.27 14.93 -0.08
C VAL A 124 4.52 13.59 -0.05
N GLY A 125 5.06 12.60 0.67
CA GLY A 125 4.49 11.27 0.81
C GLY A 125 5.43 10.33 1.54
N GLY A 126 5.12 9.05 1.52
CA GLY A 126 5.92 8.02 2.19
C GLY A 126 5.28 6.65 2.13
N ALA A 127 5.72 5.78 3.04
CA ALA A 127 5.17 4.44 3.20
C ALA A 127 5.38 3.93 4.63
N PHE A 128 4.82 2.79 4.94
CA PHE A 128 5.03 2.07 6.20
C PHE A 128 6.21 1.08 6.08
N GLU A 129 6.77 0.66 7.22
CA GLU A 129 7.60 -0.55 7.24
C GLU A 129 6.73 -1.75 6.89
N HIS A 130 7.30 -2.74 6.22
CA HIS A 130 6.60 -3.95 5.80
C HIS A 130 6.90 -5.12 6.73
N ARG A 131 5.88 -5.95 6.98
CA ARG A 131 6.00 -7.25 7.64
C ARG A 131 5.05 -8.26 6.99
N PHE A 132 5.51 -9.51 6.85
CA PHE A 132 4.62 -10.60 6.45
C PHE A 132 3.72 -11.03 7.61
N LEU A 133 2.50 -11.47 7.28
CA LEU A 133 1.53 -12.03 8.21
C LEU A 133 2.05 -13.34 8.83
N GLU A 134 2.63 -14.18 7.99
CA GLU A 134 3.10 -15.49 8.38
C GLU A 134 4.44 -15.42 9.12
N SER A 135 4.58 -16.26 10.14
CA SER A 135 5.72 -16.22 11.08
C SER A 135 6.93 -17.05 10.65
N ALA A 136 6.95 -17.60 9.42
CA ALA A 136 8.07 -18.39 8.92
C ALA A 136 9.40 -17.64 9.04
N TRP A 137 10.46 -18.33 9.52
CA TRP A 137 11.76 -17.72 9.76
C TRP A 137 12.35 -17.04 8.51
N SER A 138 12.17 -17.68 7.33
CA SER A 138 12.62 -17.13 6.05
C SER A 138 11.95 -15.79 5.71
N LEU A 139 10.65 -15.65 5.97
CA LEU A 139 9.90 -14.39 5.76
C LEU A 139 10.33 -13.33 6.77
N ARG A 140 10.63 -13.72 8.02
CA ARG A 140 11.19 -12.81 9.03
C ARG A 140 12.55 -12.26 8.61
N ALA A 141 13.44 -13.15 8.09
CA ALA A 141 14.74 -12.75 7.57
C ALA A 141 14.61 -11.80 6.38
N ILE A 142 13.74 -12.10 5.41
CA ILE A 142 13.46 -11.24 4.25
C ILE A 142 12.91 -9.88 4.71
N SER A 143 11.96 -9.85 5.65
CA SER A 143 11.44 -8.60 6.22
C SER A 143 12.54 -7.77 6.87
N TRP A 144 13.47 -8.40 7.59
CA TRP A 144 14.59 -7.72 8.22
C TRP A 144 15.54 -7.09 7.17
N ILE A 145 15.89 -7.84 6.11
CA ILE A 145 16.71 -7.33 4.99
C ILE A 145 16.01 -6.14 4.32
N ASN A 146 14.73 -6.30 3.99
CA ASN A 146 13.94 -5.25 3.36
C ASN A 146 13.86 -3.99 4.22
N ARG A 147 13.66 -4.13 5.53
CA ARG A 147 13.64 -3.00 6.47
C ARG A 147 14.93 -2.20 6.44
N ARG A 148 16.10 -2.87 6.39
CA ARG A 148 17.40 -2.20 6.23
C ARG A 148 17.48 -1.47 4.91
N ARG A 149 17.09 -2.13 3.81
CA ARG A 149 17.08 -1.55 2.48
C ARG A 149 16.19 -0.30 2.41
N TYR A 150 14.97 -0.34 2.90
CA TYR A 150 14.05 0.79 2.87
C TYR A 150 14.58 2.01 3.64
N ARG A 151 15.18 1.78 4.79
CA ARG A 151 15.78 2.86 5.59
C ARG A 151 16.93 3.56 4.87
N LEU A 152 17.70 2.82 4.07
CA LEU A 152 18.84 3.35 3.32
C LEU A 152 18.40 4.02 2.02
N THR A 153 17.56 3.35 1.24
CA THR A 153 17.22 3.79 -0.12
C THR A 153 16.01 4.71 -0.18
N ARG A 154 15.10 4.59 0.79
CA ARG A 154 13.74 5.19 0.76
C ARG A 154 13.00 4.90 -0.54
N ASN A 155 13.26 3.75 -1.13
CA ASN A 155 12.49 3.22 -2.23
C ASN A 155 11.35 2.38 -1.65
N TYR A 156 10.13 2.82 -1.89
CA TYR A 156 8.92 2.18 -1.38
C TYR A 156 8.30 1.29 -2.44
N TYR A 157 7.60 0.27 -1.98
CA TYR A 157 6.90 -0.70 -2.82
C TYR A 157 5.44 -0.75 -2.39
N GLY A 158 4.58 -1.25 -3.26
CA GLY A 158 3.15 -1.25 -3.01
C GLY A 158 2.70 -2.05 -1.79
N ASP A 159 3.46 -3.08 -1.40
CA ASP A 159 3.23 -3.87 -0.19
C ASP A 159 3.54 -3.11 1.12
N GLN A 160 4.02 -1.88 1.02
CA GLN A 160 4.28 -1.00 2.16
C GLN A 160 3.17 0.04 2.40
N GLY A 161 2.13 0.08 1.56
CA GLY A 161 1.11 1.12 1.66
C GLY A 161 1.70 2.52 1.40
N ILE A 162 1.79 2.90 0.14
CA ILE A 162 2.31 4.20 -0.26
C ILE A 162 1.25 5.26 -0.01
N PHE A 163 1.59 6.31 0.74
CA PHE A 163 0.75 7.48 0.88
C PHE A 163 1.41 8.71 0.25
N VAL A 164 0.60 9.59 -0.31
CA VAL A 164 1.10 10.76 -1.04
C VAL A 164 0.07 11.89 -1.02
N ARG A 165 0.52 13.14 -1.01
CA ARG A 165 -0.37 14.29 -1.25
C ARG A 165 -1.01 14.17 -2.64
N ALA A 166 -2.32 14.30 -2.73
CA ALA A 166 -3.05 14.16 -3.99
C ALA A 166 -2.56 15.17 -5.05
N SER A 167 -2.24 16.39 -4.66
CA SER A 167 -1.68 17.41 -5.56
C SER A 167 -0.33 16.96 -6.16
N VAL A 168 0.56 16.38 -5.34
CA VAL A 168 1.86 15.89 -5.80
C VAL A 168 1.68 14.69 -6.73
N PHE A 169 0.78 13.75 -6.39
CA PHE A 169 0.48 12.59 -7.23
C PHE A 169 -0.02 13.01 -8.62
N ARG A 170 -0.96 13.95 -8.67
CA ARG A 170 -1.50 14.48 -9.93
C ARG A 170 -0.43 15.21 -10.74
N ASN A 171 0.40 16.04 -10.10
CA ASN A 171 1.49 16.76 -10.77
C ASN A 171 2.54 15.81 -11.35
N LEU A 172 2.74 14.64 -10.75
CA LEU A 172 3.61 13.59 -11.26
C LEU A 172 2.98 12.78 -12.41
N GLY A 173 1.70 12.99 -12.73
CA GLY A 173 0.97 12.20 -13.72
C GLY A 173 0.62 10.78 -13.27
N GLY A 174 0.54 10.56 -11.95
CA GLY A 174 0.15 9.28 -11.37
C GLY A 174 1.18 8.16 -11.53
N PHE A 175 0.72 6.90 -11.47
CA PHE A 175 1.52 5.73 -11.80
C PHE A 175 1.73 5.62 -13.31
N ARG A 176 2.94 5.35 -13.74
CA ARG A 176 3.20 4.99 -15.14
C ARG A 176 2.66 3.61 -15.45
N ASP A 177 2.21 3.40 -16.67
CA ASP A 177 1.66 2.11 -17.11
C ASP A 177 2.80 1.12 -17.39
N LEU A 178 3.38 0.65 -16.29
CA LEU A 178 4.42 -0.35 -16.28
C LEU A 178 3.81 -1.70 -15.86
N GLY A 179 4.22 -2.78 -16.48
CA GLY A 179 3.80 -4.13 -16.07
C GLY A 179 4.42 -4.57 -14.75
N LEU A 180 5.56 -3.96 -14.36
CA LEU A 180 6.27 -4.15 -13.09
C LEU A 180 6.96 -2.86 -12.66
N MET A 181 7.19 -2.72 -11.35
CA MET A 181 7.96 -1.62 -10.74
C MET A 181 7.30 -0.24 -10.88
N GLU A 182 5.99 -0.17 -11.10
CA GLU A 182 5.22 1.08 -11.13
C GLU A 182 5.28 1.82 -9.79
N ASP A 183 5.31 1.08 -8.69
CA ASP A 183 5.45 1.58 -7.32
C ASP A 183 6.86 2.13 -7.04
N LEU A 184 7.89 1.41 -7.49
CA LEU A 184 9.27 1.87 -7.39
C LEU A 184 9.50 3.14 -8.24
N ASP A 185 8.98 3.19 -9.46
CA ASP A 185 9.04 4.38 -10.32
C ASP A 185 8.39 5.59 -9.64
N LEU A 186 7.17 5.41 -9.10
CA LEU A 186 6.49 6.48 -8.35
C LEU A 186 7.33 6.91 -7.13
N SER A 187 7.85 5.97 -6.36
CA SER A 187 8.70 6.25 -5.19
C SER A 187 9.93 7.08 -5.56
N GLN A 188 10.58 6.77 -6.67
CA GLN A 188 11.75 7.52 -7.15
C GLN A 188 11.37 8.94 -7.58
N ARG A 189 10.24 9.11 -8.29
CA ARG A 189 9.72 10.43 -8.70
C ARG A 189 9.28 11.27 -7.49
N LEU A 190 8.69 10.66 -6.47
CA LEU A 190 8.33 11.34 -5.21
C LEU A 190 9.57 11.93 -4.53
N LYS A 191 10.67 11.18 -4.46
CA LYS A 191 11.92 11.66 -3.84
C LYS A 191 12.56 12.84 -4.58
N GLN A 192 12.30 12.98 -5.87
CA GLN A 192 12.76 14.12 -6.67
C GLN A 192 11.91 15.37 -6.43
N ASN A 193 10.69 15.21 -5.92
CA ASN A 193 9.72 16.28 -5.71
C ASN A 193 9.61 16.74 -4.25
N GLY A 194 10.30 16.09 -3.32
CA GLY A 194 10.31 16.47 -1.93
C GLY A 194 10.80 15.38 -0.98
N ARG A 195 10.71 15.66 0.31
CA ARG A 195 11.09 14.68 1.34
C ARG A 195 10.02 13.60 1.43
N THR A 196 10.45 12.36 1.66
CA THR A 196 9.55 11.23 1.90
C THR A 196 9.78 10.66 3.30
N ALA A 197 8.74 10.11 3.91
CA ALA A 197 8.79 9.53 5.25
C ALA A 197 8.60 8.00 5.23
N LEU A 198 9.31 7.30 6.10
CA LEU A 198 9.05 5.90 6.41
C LEU A 198 8.46 5.82 7.82
N ILE A 199 7.19 5.43 7.90
CA ILE A 199 6.51 5.18 9.17
C ILE A 199 6.96 3.81 9.69
N ARG A 200 7.50 3.78 10.92
CA ARG A 200 8.10 2.56 11.48
C ARG A 200 7.09 1.53 11.98
N SER A 201 5.83 1.91 12.12
CA SER A 201 4.74 1.00 12.39
C SER A 201 4.55 0.06 11.20
N PRO A 202 4.55 -1.27 11.38
CA PRO A 202 4.54 -2.19 10.24
C PRO A 202 3.14 -2.32 9.63
N LEU A 203 3.06 -2.19 8.32
CA LEU A 203 1.97 -2.68 7.52
C LEU A 203 2.19 -4.18 7.27
N VAL A 204 1.16 -4.97 7.48
CA VAL A 204 1.23 -6.44 7.37
C VAL A 204 0.60 -6.88 6.06
N THR A 205 1.29 -7.72 5.28
CA THR A 205 0.76 -8.31 4.05
C THR A 205 0.93 -9.83 4.04
N SER A 206 0.12 -10.51 3.21
CA SER A 206 0.25 -11.95 3.07
C SER A 206 1.54 -12.34 2.34
N GLY A 207 2.28 -13.28 2.95
CA GLY A 207 3.47 -13.90 2.37
C GLY A 207 3.17 -15.11 1.48
N ARG A 208 1.89 -15.41 1.19
CA ARG A 208 1.44 -16.58 0.43
C ARG A 208 2.22 -16.79 -0.89
N ARG A 209 2.51 -15.71 -1.61
CA ARG A 209 3.29 -15.77 -2.85
C ARG A 209 4.71 -16.30 -2.61
N PHE A 210 5.34 -15.82 -1.54
CA PHE A 210 6.67 -16.28 -1.15
C PHE A 210 6.65 -17.74 -0.71
N ILE A 211 5.66 -18.14 0.07
CA ILE A 211 5.51 -19.52 0.55
C ILE A 211 5.30 -20.47 -0.62
N ASN A 212 4.36 -20.16 -1.51
CA ASN A 212 3.99 -21.04 -2.63
C ASN A 212 5.10 -21.18 -3.69
N ARG A 213 5.91 -20.14 -3.89
CA ARG A 213 6.98 -20.13 -4.91
C ARG A 213 8.37 -20.40 -4.33
N GLY A 214 8.48 -20.57 -3.02
CA GLY A 214 9.73 -20.68 -2.28
C GLY A 214 10.28 -19.29 -1.90
N PRO A 215 10.44 -19.02 -0.59
CA PRO A 215 10.79 -17.69 -0.08
C PRO A 215 12.06 -17.12 -0.69
N TRP A 216 13.15 -17.89 -0.66
CA TRP A 216 14.45 -17.43 -1.17
C TRP A 216 14.51 -17.32 -2.69
N ARG A 217 13.82 -18.20 -3.42
CA ARG A 217 13.71 -18.09 -4.89
C ARG A 217 12.96 -16.82 -5.30
N THR A 218 11.86 -16.51 -4.60
CA THR A 218 11.07 -15.31 -4.83
C THR A 218 11.87 -14.06 -4.50
N PHE A 219 12.57 -14.08 -3.37
CA PHE A 219 13.43 -12.97 -2.95
C PHE A 219 14.59 -12.73 -3.94
N ALA A 220 15.30 -13.79 -4.35
CA ALA A 220 16.37 -13.69 -5.34
C ALA A 220 15.86 -13.15 -6.69
N PHE A 221 14.67 -13.56 -7.09
CA PHE A 221 14.05 -13.03 -8.32
C PHE A 221 13.72 -11.53 -8.21
N ILE A 222 13.22 -11.07 -7.05
CA ILE A 222 13.00 -9.63 -6.81
C ILE A 222 14.32 -8.87 -6.84
N VAL A 223 15.37 -9.38 -6.18
CA VAL A 223 16.70 -8.75 -6.19
C VAL A 223 17.25 -8.66 -7.62
N TRP A 224 17.06 -9.71 -8.41
CA TRP A 224 17.41 -9.71 -9.83
C TRP A 224 16.67 -8.63 -10.63
N LEU A 225 15.36 -8.51 -10.43
CA LEU A 225 14.56 -7.45 -11.07
C LEU A 225 15.03 -6.05 -10.67
N LEU A 226 15.36 -5.85 -9.39
CA LEU A 226 15.90 -4.56 -8.91
C LEU A 226 17.27 -4.26 -9.53
N PHE A 227 18.12 -5.27 -9.69
CA PHE A 227 19.41 -5.12 -10.36
C PHE A 227 19.21 -4.70 -11.82
N LEU A 228 18.33 -5.39 -12.58
CA LEU A 228 18.02 -5.02 -13.96
C LEU A 228 17.45 -3.59 -14.04
N HIS A 229 16.54 -3.22 -13.14
CA HIS A 229 15.98 -1.88 -13.08
C HIS A 229 17.06 -0.81 -12.83
N THR A 230 18.01 -1.09 -11.94
CA THR A 230 19.14 -0.17 -11.65
C THR A 230 20.03 0.03 -12.90
N LEU A 231 20.19 -1.01 -13.70
CA LEU A 231 20.91 -0.95 -14.99
C LEU A 231 20.06 -0.36 -16.11
N ARG A 232 18.81 0.08 -15.84
CA ARG A 232 17.85 0.58 -16.82
C ARG A 232 17.50 -0.42 -17.93
N LEU A 233 17.63 -1.71 -17.63
CA LEU A 233 17.25 -2.79 -18.53
C LEU A 233 15.75 -3.06 -18.43
N ASP A 234 15.16 -3.58 -19.51
CA ASP A 234 13.73 -3.89 -19.57
C ASP A 234 13.37 -4.99 -18.57
N THR A 235 12.54 -4.65 -17.59
CA THR A 235 11.96 -5.57 -16.62
C THR A 235 10.55 -6.03 -17.00
N GLN A 236 9.90 -5.38 -17.96
CA GLN A 236 8.50 -5.62 -18.33
C GLN A 236 8.28 -7.02 -18.89
N ARG A 237 9.28 -7.58 -19.57
CA ARG A 237 9.27 -8.98 -20.06
C ARG A 237 9.02 -10.01 -18.95
N TYR A 238 9.30 -9.66 -17.69
CA TYR A 238 9.09 -10.53 -16.54
C TYR A 238 7.71 -10.34 -15.88
N ALA A 239 6.89 -9.39 -16.36
CA ALA A 239 5.60 -9.07 -15.75
C ALA A 239 4.67 -10.28 -15.69
N ARG A 240 4.54 -11.03 -16.79
CA ARG A 240 3.72 -12.27 -16.84
C ARG A 240 4.18 -13.30 -15.81
N ARG A 241 5.49 -13.49 -15.66
CA ARG A 241 6.05 -14.44 -14.70
C ARG A 241 5.78 -13.99 -13.24
N TRP A 242 5.81 -12.70 -13.00
CA TRP A 242 5.54 -12.14 -11.67
C TRP A 242 4.05 -12.20 -11.30
N GLN A 243 3.19 -11.76 -12.20
CA GLN A 243 1.75 -11.71 -11.98
C GLN A 243 1.10 -13.10 -11.91
N GLY A 244 1.71 -14.11 -12.52
CA GLY A 244 1.14 -15.46 -12.68
C GLY A 244 0.14 -15.53 -13.84
N PRO A 245 -0.50 -16.69 -14.04
CA PRO A 245 -1.55 -16.84 -15.05
C PRO A 245 -2.72 -15.88 -14.72
N PRO A 246 -3.45 -15.40 -15.76
CA PRO A 246 -4.58 -14.48 -15.57
C PRO A 246 -5.73 -15.09 -14.75
N ASP A 247 -5.83 -16.41 -14.73
CA ASP A 247 -6.83 -17.15 -14.00
C ASP A 247 -6.26 -17.53 -12.64
N GLY A 248 -6.82 -16.92 -11.59
CA GLY A 248 -6.34 -16.93 -10.23
C GLY A 248 -5.86 -18.29 -9.72
N ILE A 249 -4.95 -18.27 -8.75
CA ILE A 249 -4.56 -19.45 -7.97
C ILE A 249 -5.83 -19.94 -7.26
N PRO A 250 -6.33 -21.17 -7.54
CA PRO A 250 -7.50 -21.69 -6.84
C PRO A 250 -7.19 -21.80 -5.35
N GLY A 251 -8.07 -21.25 -4.54
CA GLY A 251 -8.18 -21.59 -3.13
C GLY A 251 -7.03 -21.19 -2.22
N SER A 252 -6.85 -19.91 -1.96
CA SER A 252 -6.18 -19.48 -0.75
C SER A 252 -7.11 -19.75 0.45
N ARG A 253 -6.93 -20.86 1.14
CA ARG A 253 -7.49 -21.02 2.49
C ARG A 253 -6.87 -19.92 3.35
N TRP A 254 -7.64 -18.92 3.67
CA TRP A 254 -7.43 -18.14 4.87
C TRP A 254 -7.75 -19.09 6.03
N SER A 255 -6.81 -19.97 6.40
CA SER A 255 -6.94 -20.73 7.64
C SER A 255 -6.97 -19.71 8.77
N GLN A 256 -8.08 -19.76 9.52
CA GLN A 256 -8.20 -19.04 10.78
C GLN A 256 -6.92 -19.27 11.60
N PRO A 257 -6.41 -18.27 12.33
CA PRO A 257 -5.36 -18.52 13.29
C PRO A 257 -5.89 -19.59 14.25
N ALA A 258 -5.14 -20.71 14.34
CA ALA A 258 -5.41 -21.71 15.33
C ALA A 258 -5.43 -21.01 16.68
N GLY A 259 -6.61 -20.99 17.30
CA GLY A 259 -6.77 -20.54 18.66
C GLY A 259 -5.94 -21.45 19.57
N ARG A 260 -5.00 -20.86 20.28
CA ARG A 260 -4.56 -21.12 21.68
C ARG A 260 -3.48 -20.12 22.04
#